data_fe5e3b1ce6e1e95b6f071b90cce6c2f0
#
_entry.id   fe5e3b1ce6e1e95b6f071b90cce6c2f0
#
_cell.length_a   1.000
_cell.length_b   1.000
_cell.length_c   1.000
_cell.angle_alpha   90.00
_cell.angle_beta   90.00
_cell.angle_gamma   90.00
#
_symmetry.space_group_name_H-M   'P 1'
#
loop_
_entity.id
_entity.type
_entity.pdbx_description
1 polymer ?
#
loop_
_entity_poly.entity_id
_entity_poly.type
_entity_poly.pdbx_seq_one_letter_code
_entity_poly.pdbx_strand_id
1 'polypeptide(L)' 'MVLQYKLKSETRWKKYPGKDKLKHPVGRYDFRLLSEDKKKILADKGSYNKVMKRFRQIEFFKHRG' A
#
# COMPACT_ATOMS: atom_id res chain seq x y z
N MET A 1 -9.77 2.40 2.82
CA MET A 1 -8.48 2.57 2.11
C MET A 1 -8.13 1.30 1.35
N VAL A 2 -7.49 1.46 0.21
CA VAL A 2 -7.07 0.34 -0.62
C VAL A 2 -5.56 0.35 -0.72
N LEU A 3 -4.93 -0.71 -0.23
CA LEU A 3 -3.48 -0.89 -0.34
C LEU A 3 -3.21 -1.74 -1.57
N GLN A 4 -2.40 -1.24 -2.48
CA GLN A 4 -2.02 -1.93 -3.71
C GLN A 4 -0.52 -2.15 -3.77
N TYR A 5 -0.12 -3.17 -4.51
CA TYR A 5 1.29 -3.50 -4.67
C TYR A 5 1.56 -3.97 -6.10
N LYS A 6 2.81 -3.93 -6.50
CA LYS A 6 3.28 -4.53 -7.75
C LYS A 6 4.77 -4.78 -7.65
N LEU A 7 5.28 -5.74 -8.42
CA LEU A 7 6.72 -5.87 -8.59
C LEU A 7 7.27 -4.63 -9.31
N LYS A 8 8.50 -4.27 -9.01
CA LYS A 8 9.12 -3.10 -9.64
C LYS A 8 9.20 -3.20 -11.15
N SER A 9 9.26 -4.44 -11.66
CA SER A 9 9.28 -4.70 -13.11
C SER A 9 7.89 -4.77 -13.71
N GLU A 10 6.83 -4.82 -12.89
CA GLU A 10 5.46 -4.89 -13.38
C GLU A 10 4.88 -3.48 -13.56
N THR A 11 3.88 -3.39 -14.43
CA THR A 11 3.17 -2.13 -14.67
C THR A 11 1.78 -2.10 -14.05
N ARG A 12 1.24 -3.27 -13.68
CA ARG A 12 -0.11 -3.38 -13.14
C ARG A 12 -0.10 -3.44 -11.63
N TRP A 13 -0.93 -2.59 -11.02
CA TRP A 13 -1.17 -2.64 -9.58
C TRP A 13 -2.17 -3.73 -9.25
N LYS A 14 -1.93 -4.41 -8.12
CA LYS A 14 -2.79 -5.49 -7.62
C LYS A 14 -3.16 -5.19 -6.18
N LYS A 15 -4.29 -5.73 -5.75
CA LYS A 15 -4.71 -5.61 -4.36
C LYS A 15 -3.74 -6.38 -3.46
N TYR A 16 -3.27 -5.74 -2.40
CA TYR A 16 -2.34 -6.34 -1.45
C TYR A 16 -3.03 -7.48 -0.68
N PRO A 17 -2.54 -8.72 -0.78
CA PRO A 17 -3.20 -9.87 -0.13
C PRO A 17 -2.71 -10.12 1.29
N GLY A 18 -1.65 -9.46 1.71
CA GLY A 18 -1.01 -9.72 2.99
C GLY A 18 0.45 -10.10 2.80
N LYS A 19 1.26 -9.80 3.81
CA LYS A 19 2.70 -10.04 3.75
C LYS A 19 3.03 -11.51 3.54
N ASP A 20 2.27 -12.41 4.16
CA ASP A 20 2.52 -13.85 4.10
C ASP A 20 2.27 -14.45 2.73
N LYS A 21 1.53 -13.76 1.89
CA LYS A 21 1.16 -14.25 0.57
C LYS A 21 2.04 -13.72 -0.55
N LEU A 22 3.03 -12.91 -0.21
CA LEU A 22 3.98 -12.39 -1.19
C LEU A 22 5.04 -13.45 -1.48
N LYS A 23 5.32 -13.65 -2.77
CA LYS A 23 6.30 -14.64 -3.22
C LYS A 23 7.73 -14.16 -3.10
N HIS A 24 7.93 -12.84 -3.00
CA HIS A 24 9.25 -12.22 -2.94
C HIS A 24 9.34 -11.33 -1.71
N PRO A 25 10.56 -10.94 -1.28
CA PRO A 25 10.70 -9.97 -0.20
C PRO A 25 10.01 -8.65 -0.53
N VAL A 26 9.52 -7.97 0.51
CA VAL A 26 8.79 -6.70 0.33
C VAL A 26 9.63 -5.65 -0.38
N GLY A 27 10.95 -5.74 -0.29
CA GLY A 27 11.84 -4.80 -0.99
C GLY A 27 11.81 -4.92 -2.51
N ARG A 28 11.24 -5.99 -3.05
CA ARG A 28 11.09 -6.16 -4.51
C ARG A 28 9.82 -5.58 -5.06
N TYR A 29 8.94 -5.08 -4.20
CA TYR A 29 7.65 -4.54 -4.61
C TYR A 29 7.60 -3.04 -4.39
N ASP A 30 6.77 -2.39 -5.19
CA ASP A 30 6.31 -1.04 -4.91
C ASP A 30 4.92 -1.12 -4.28
N PHE A 31 4.61 -0.19 -3.40
CA PHE A 31 3.33 -0.13 -2.72
C PHE A 31 2.73 1.26 -2.88
N ARG A 32 1.43 1.36 -2.86
CA ARG A 32 0.73 2.63 -2.81
C ARG A 32 -0.58 2.47 -2.05
N LEU A 33 -1.09 3.59 -1.54
CA LEU A 33 -2.32 3.62 -0.77
C LEU A 33 -3.32 4.55 -1.44
N LEU A 34 -4.52 4.07 -1.68
CA LEU A 34 -5.59 4.82 -2.33
C LEU A 34 -6.78 4.98 -1.39
N SER A 35 -7.61 5.97 -1.65
CA SER A 35 -8.90 6.11 -0.98
C SER A 35 -9.83 4.96 -1.36
N GLU A 36 -10.94 4.79 -0.62
CA GLU A 36 -11.87 3.68 -0.87
C GLU A 36 -12.43 3.68 -2.29
N ASP A 37 -12.67 4.86 -2.84
CA ASP A 37 -13.17 5.00 -4.21
C ASP A 37 -12.08 4.96 -5.27
N LYS A 38 -10.82 4.83 -4.85
CA LYS A 38 -9.63 4.78 -5.71
C LYS A 38 -9.38 6.06 -6.51
N LYS A 39 -10.04 7.16 -6.15
CA LYS A 39 -9.89 8.43 -6.86
C LYS A 39 -8.76 9.29 -6.34
N LYS A 40 -8.35 9.08 -5.09
CA LYS A 40 -7.26 9.85 -4.48
C LYS A 40 -6.12 8.93 -4.07
N ILE A 41 -4.91 9.42 -4.28
CA ILE A 41 -3.71 8.72 -3.81
C ILE A 41 -3.37 9.26 -2.42
N LEU A 42 -3.52 8.42 -1.41
CA LEU A 42 -3.24 8.78 -0.03
C LEU A 42 -1.76 8.62 0.30
N ALA A 43 -1.10 7.65 -0.32
CA ALA A 43 0.34 7.49 -0.26
C ALA A 43 0.81 7.04 -1.63
N ASP A 44 1.70 7.81 -2.24
CA ASP A 44 2.21 7.54 -3.57
C ASP A 44 3.15 6.34 -3.56
N LYS A 45 3.53 5.88 -4.74
CA LYS A 45 4.44 4.75 -4.93
C LYS A 45 5.67 4.88 -4.03
N GLY A 46 5.93 3.86 -3.26
CA GLY A 46 7.07 3.85 -2.36
C GLY A 46 7.31 2.48 -1.75
N SER A 47 8.27 2.42 -0.83
CA SER A 47 8.62 1.18 -0.15
C SER A 47 7.50 0.74 0.80
N TYR A 48 7.52 -0.54 1.16
CA TYR A 48 6.57 -1.10 2.10
C TYR A 48 6.52 -0.30 3.41
N ASN A 49 7.68 -0.03 3.99
CA ASN A 49 7.75 0.68 5.26
C ASN A 49 7.15 2.09 5.17
N LYS A 50 7.45 2.80 4.10
CA LYS A 50 6.95 4.16 3.88
C LYS A 50 5.43 4.18 3.76
N VAL A 51 4.88 3.30 2.94
CA VAL A 51 3.44 3.24 2.69
C VAL A 51 2.71 2.73 3.94
N MET A 52 3.25 1.73 4.61
CA MET A 52 2.62 1.20 5.84
C MET A 52 2.64 2.21 6.97
N LYS A 53 3.68 3.02 7.06
CA LYS A 53 3.71 4.11 8.03
C LYS A 53 2.57 5.09 7.80
N ARG A 54 2.34 5.46 6.55
CA ARG A 54 1.22 6.34 6.19
C ARG A 54 -0.12 5.68 6.48
N PHE A 55 -0.24 4.40 6.15
CA PHE A 55 -1.44 3.62 6.43
C PHE A 55 -1.78 3.65 7.92
N ARG A 56 -0.80 3.41 8.78
CA ARG A 56 -0.99 3.43 10.23
C ARG A 56 -1.39 4.81 10.74
N GLN A 57 -0.83 5.86 10.18
CA GLN A 57 -1.19 7.23 10.56
C GLN A 57 -2.67 7.50 10.25
N ILE A 58 -3.12 7.13 9.08
CA ILE A 58 -4.51 7.35 8.66
C ILE A 58 -5.45 6.50 9.52
N GLU A 59 -5.10 5.25 9.79
CA GLU A 59 -5.88 4.38 10.66
C GLU A 59 -6.00 4.96 12.07
N PHE A 60 -4.90 5.47 12.59
CA PHE A 60 -4.88 6.10 13.90
C PHE A 60 -5.86 7.27 13.97
N PHE A 61 -5.84 8.16 12.99
CA PHE A 61 -6.76 9.28 12.95
C PHE A 61 -8.21 8.84 12.82
N LYS A 62 -8.44 7.80 12.04
CA LYS A 62 -9.78 7.27 11.82
C LYS A 62 -10.40 6.69 13.09
N HIS A 63 -9.59 6.04 13.91
CA HIS A 63 -10.07 5.40 15.14
C HIS A 63 -10.08 6.32 16.34
N ARG A 64 -9.53 7.50 16.20
CA ARG A 64 -9.41 8.45 17.29
C ARG A 64 -10.72 9.19 17.57
N GLY A 65 -11.55 9.28 16.61
CA GLY A 65 -12.75 10.05 16.68
C GLY A 65 -13.75 9.59 17.63
#